data_223121107477fe6eb94a944af9302039
#
_entry.id   223121107477fe6eb94a944af9302039
#
_cell.length_a   1.000
_cell.length_b   1.000
_cell.length_c   1.000
_cell.angle_alpha   90.00
_cell.angle_beta   90.00
_cell.angle_gamma   90.00
#
_symmetry.space_group_name_H-M   'P 1'
#
loop_
_entity.id
_entity.type
_entity.pdbx_description
1 polymer ?
#
loop_
_entity_poly.entity_id
_entity_poly.type
_entity_poly.pdbx_seq_one_letter_code
_entity_poly.pdbx_strand_id
1 'polypeptide(L)'
;MQLDTGSAIAFIGHPVHAMLVHFPIALSILVLGFDVFFWLFGDPFFARAATWAVGGAFLSGVAASLVGIGEIMLVPGIRLRGASWSHAVAALTFLAVVGANWGLRLDGGYPVPPSELALSVLGAMTVGVAGYHGGKLIFDHGIGLMVSPDD
;
A
#
# COMPACT_ATOMS: atom_id res chain seq x y z
N MET A 1 -33.02 1.55 -0.32
CA MET A 1 -32.30 0.59 -1.17
C MET A 1 -30.84 0.60 -0.73
N GLN A 2 -30.39 -0.47 -0.07
CA GLN A 2 -29.00 -0.59 0.36
C GLN A 2 -28.18 -0.93 -0.88
N LEU A 3 -27.17 -0.12 -1.21
CA LEU A 3 -26.28 -0.41 -2.32
C LEU A 3 -25.31 -1.52 -1.89
N ASP A 4 -25.10 -2.49 -2.78
CA ASP A 4 -24.10 -3.53 -2.59
C ASP A 4 -22.72 -2.91 -2.44
N THR A 5 -21.99 -3.33 -1.41
CA THR A 5 -20.63 -2.89 -1.07
C THR A 5 -19.65 -4.08 -1.04
N GLY A 6 -20.10 -5.25 -1.47
CA GLY A 6 -19.24 -6.44 -1.61
C GLY A 6 -18.17 -6.26 -2.67
N SER A 7 -17.09 -7.06 -2.60
CA SER A 7 -16.02 -7.04 -3.60
C SER A 7 -16.50 -7.68 -4.91
N ALA A 8 -16.30 -6.98 -6.04
CA ALA A 8 -16.54 -7.52 -7.38
C ALA A 8 -15.34 -8.32 -7.91
N ILE A 9 -14.13 -8.07 -7.39
CA ILE A 9 -12.89 -8.74 -7.81
C ILE A 9 -12.42 -9.66 -6.67
N ALA A 10 -12.94 -10.87 -6.68
CA ALA A 10 -12.63 -11.89 -5.67
C ALA A 10 -11.99 -13.13 -6.30
N PHE A 11 -11.11 -13.80 -5.57
CA PHE A 11 -10.51 -15.07 -5.93
C PHE A 11 -10.81 -16.11 -4.84
N ILE A 12 -11.52 -17.18 -5.19
CA ILE A 12 -11.96 -18.23 -4.26
C ILE A 12 -12.66 -17.63 -3.02
N GLY A 13 -13.61 -16.70 -3.23
CA GLY A 13 -14.35 -16.07 -2.15
C GLY A 13 -13.58 -15.02 -1.32
N HIS A 14 -12.36 -14.63 -1.73
CA HIS A 14 -11.56 -13.65 -1.00
C HIS A 14 -11.32 -12.40 -1.85
N PRO A 15 -11.53 -11.18 -1.31
CA PRO A 15 -11.29 -9.93 -2.02
C PRO A 15 -9.83 -9.77 -2.40
N VAL A 16 -9.53 -9.70 -3.71
CA VAL A 16 -8.14 -9.67 -4.21
C VAL A 16 -7.40 -8.44 -3.73
N HIS A 17 -8.06 -7.28 -3.71
CA HIS A 17 -7.44 -6.04 -3.19
C HIS A 17 -6.95 -6.21 -1.75
N ALA A 18 -7.79 -6.73 -0.86
CA ALA A 18 -7.44 -6.94 0.54
C ALA A 18 -6.27 -7.91 0.72
N MET A 19 -6.16 -8.93 -0.14
CA MET A 19 -5.03 -9.87 -0.13
C MET A 19 -3.73 -9.19 -0.58
N LEU A 20 -3.78 -8.33 -1.60
CA LEU A 20 -2.59 -7.71 -2.18
C LEU A 20 -1.98 -6.60 -1.31
N VAL A 21 -2.79 -5.84 -0.57
CA VAL A 21 -2.30 -4.68 0.21
C VAL A 21 -1.31 -5.04 1.32
N HIS A 22 -1.30 -6.29 1.78
CA HIS A 22 -0.37 -6.74 2.81
C HIS A 22 1.10 -6.63 2.37
N PHE A 23 1.39 -6.87 1.08
CA PHE A 23 2.75 -6.81 0.55
C PHE A 23 3.34 -5.39 0.59
N PRO A 24 2.71 -4.35 0.01
CA PRO A 24 3.28 -3.01 0.06
C PRO A 24 3.36 -2.46 1.49
N ILE A 25 2.43 -2.82 2.38
CA ILE A 25 2.48 -2.41 3.80
C ILE A 25 3.72 -3.02 4.47
N ALA A 26 3.88 -4.33 4.43
CA ALA A 26 4.99 -5.03 5.09
C ALA A 26 6.35 -4.59 4.51
N LEU A 27 6.46 -4.53 3.18
CA LEU A 27 7.70 -4.16 2.52
C LEU A 27 8.11 -2.72 2.83
N SER A 28 7.17 -1.77 2.93
CA SER A 28 7.50 -0.37 3.27
C SER A 28 8.04 -0.22 4.69
N ILE A 29 7.52 -0.99 5.63
CA ILE A 29 8.07 -1.01 7.01
C ILE A 29 9.47 -1.63 7.01
N LEU A 30 9.68 -2.69 6.22
CA LEU A 30 11.00 -3.32 6.08
C LEU A 30 12.03 -2.36 5.44
N VAL A 31 11.65 -1.53 4.47
CA VAL A 31 12.54 -0.51 3.87
C VAL A 31 13.10 0.40 4.95
N LEU A 32 12.22 0.96 5.79
CA LEU A 32 12.64 1.82 6.90
C LEU A 32 13.56 1.07 7.88
N GLY A 33 13.22 -0.18 8.22
CA GLY A 33 14.05 -1.01 9.09
C GLY A 33 15.44 -1.27 8.50
N PHE A 34 15.54 -1.60 7.21
CA PHE A 34 16.83 -1.81 6.55
C PHE A 34 17.64 -0.53 6.45
N ASP A 35 17.04 0.62 6.18
CA ASP A 35 17.75 1.90 6.17
C ASP A 35 18.31 2.25 7.54
N VAL A 36 17.53 2.06 8.62
CA VAL A 36 18.01 2.24 9.98
C VAL A 36 19.17 1.30 10.29
N PHE A 37 19.09 0.03 9.90
CA PHE A 37 20.18 -0.92 10.11
C PHE A 37 21.42 -0.56 9.29
N PHE A 38 21.26 -0.07 8.07
CA PHE A 38 22.39 0.45 7.30
C PHE A 38 23.09 1.60 8.04
N TRP A 39 22.33 2.55 8.58
CA TRP A 39 22.90 3.69 9.31
C TRP A 39 23.56 3.31 10.64
N LEU A 40 23.10 2.22 11.27
CA LEU A 40 23.66 1.72 12.53
C LEU A 40 24.90 0.87 12.30
N PHE A 41 24.94 0.03 11.27
CA PHE A 41 25.96 -1.01 11.10
C PHE A 41 26.88 -0.77 9.89
N GLY A 42 26.50 0.08 8.95
CA GLY A 42 27.29 0.37 7.75
C GLY A 42 27.38 -0.78 6.74
N ASP A 43 26.63 -1.87 6.94
CA ASP A 43 26.69 -3.03 6.04
C ASP A 43 25.89 -2.78 4.76
N PRO A 44 26.54 -2.82 3.56
CA PRO A 44 25.87 -2.61 2.27
C PRO A 44 24.75 -3.61 1.97
N PHE A 45 24.67 -4.73 2.67
CA PHE A 45 23.57 -5.67 2.55
C PHE A 45 22.23 -4.97 2.82
N PHE A 46 22.14 -4.16 3.89
CA PHE A 46 20.90 -3.49 4.26
C PHE A 46 20.45 -2.46 3.22
N ALA A 47 21.38 -1.71 2.63
CA ALA A 47 21.07 -0.78 1.55
C ALA A 47 20.52 -1.51 0.31
N ARG A 48 21.11 -2.63 -0.09
CA ARG A 48 20.58 -3.47 -1.18
C ARG A 48 19.22 -4.05 -0.85
N ALA A 49 19.05 -4.57 0.37
CA ALA A 49 17.79 -5.13 0.83
C ALA A 49 16.67 -4.07 0.81
N ALA A 50 16.96 -2.84 1.26
CA ALA A 50 16.03 -1.71 1.18
C ALA A 50 15.63 -1.38 -0.27
N THR A 51 16.58 -1.39 -1.21
CA THR A 51 16.30 -1.14 -2.63
C THR A 51 15.36 -2.19 -3.23
N TRP A 52 15.57 -3.47 -2.94
CA TRP A 52 14.67 -4.53 -3.39
C TRP A 52 13.30 -4.45 -2.71
N ALA A 53 13.29 -4.16 -1.41
CA ALA A 53 12.04 -4.05 -0.66
C ALA A 53 11.19 -2.88 -1.14
N VAL A 54 11.76 -1.69 -1.40
CA VAL A 54 11.01 -0.54 -1.90
C VAL A 54 10.49 -0.77 -3.32
N GLY A 55 11.26 -1.42 -4.19
CA GLY A 55 10.79 -1.84 -5.52
C GLY A 55 9.62 -2.82 -5.43
N GLY A 56 9.72 -3.82 -4.56
CA GLY A 56 8.64 -4.76 -4.26
C GLY A 56 7.40 -4.07 -3.69
N ALA A 57 7.57 -3.10 -2.78
CA ALA A 57 6.47 -2.29 -2.23
C ALA A 57 5.76 -1.48 -3.32
N PHE A 58 6.52 -0.84 -4.20
CA PHE A 58 5.96 -0.08 -5.32
C PHE A 58 5.18 -0.98 -6.29
N LEU A 59 5.80 -2.05 -6.79
CA LEU A 59 5.16 -2.93 -7.79
C LEU A 59 3.92 -3.64 -7.24
N SER A 60 3.99 -4.18 -6.03
CA SER A 60 2.82 -4.80 -5.39
C SER A 60 1.75 -3.78 -5.03
N GLY A 61 2.14 -2.56 -4.66
CA GLY A 61 1.23 -1.45 -4.41
C GLY A 61 0.51 -0.98 -5.67
N VAL A 62 1.21 -0.92 -6.81
CA VAL A 62 0.58 -0.66 -8.13
C VAL A 62 -0.46 -1.73 -8.44
N ALA A 63 -0.11 -3.02 -8.29
CA ALA A 63 -1.04 -4.11 -8.53
C ALA A 63 -2.28 -4.02 -7.62
N ALA A 64 -2.09 -3.77 -6.31
CA ALA A 64 -3.19 -3.56 -5.39
C ALA A 64 -4.07 -2.35 -5.76
N SER A 65 -3.46 -1.24 -6.19
CA SER A 65 -4.19 -0.03 -6.60
C SER A 65 -4.99 -0.23 -7.87
N LEU A 66 -4.49 -0.98 -8.85
CA LEU A 66 -5.26 -1.32 -10.05
C LEU A 66 -6.51 -2.12 -9.72
N VAL A 67 -6.39 -3.10 -8.83
CA VAL A 67 -7.56 -3.86 -8.34
C VAL A 67 -8.51 -2.96 -7.56
N GLY A 68 -8.01 -2.11 -6.65
CA GLY A 68 -8.82 -1.19 -5.86
C GLY A 68 -9.59 -0.16 -6.71
N ILE A 69 -8.94 0.37 -7.77
CA ILE A 69 -9.60 1.24 -8.75
C ILE A 69 -10.68 0.45 -9.51
N GLY A 70 -10.39 -0.80 -9.89
CA GLY A 70 -11.38 -1.70 -10.49
C GLY A 70 -12.62 -1.87 -9.61
N GLU A 71 -12.45 -2.09 -8.31
CA GLU A 71 -13.56 -2.16 -7.34
C GLU A 71 -14.40 -0.86 -7.31
N ILE A 72 -13.73 0.30 -7.25
CA ILE A 72 -14.41 1.60 -7.27
C ILE A 72 -15.23 1.77 -8.57
N MET A 73 -14.71 1.30 -9.71
CA MET A 73 -15.40 1.44 -10.99
C MET A 73 -16.58 0.48 -11.14
N LEU A 74 -16.43 -0.76 -10.67
CA LEU A 74 -17.41 -1.83 -10.86
C LEU A 74 -18.54 -1.80 -9.83
N VAL A 75 -18.27 -1.32 -8.60
CA VAL A 75 -19.23 -1.38 -7.48
C VAL A 75 -19.78 0.02 -7.15
N PRO A 76 -21.01 0.37 -7.55
CA PRO A 76 -21.58 1.70 -7.27
C PRO A 76 -21.63 2.05 -5.78
N GLY A 77 -21.86 1.07 -4.90
CA GLY A 77 -21.89 1.25 -3.45
C GLY A 77 -20.52 1.65 -2.87
N ILE A 78 -19.44 1.25 -3.52
CA ILE A 78 -18.06 1.67 -3.17
C ILE A 78 -17.77 3.05 -3.76
N ARG A 79 -18.07 3.24 -5.05
CA ARG A 79 -17.78 4.48 -5.79
C ARG A 79 -18.43 5.72 -5.20
N LEU A 80 -19.66 5.61 -4.72
CA LEU A 80 -20.44 6.73 -4.18
C LEU A 80 -20.03 7.16 -2.77
N ARG A 81 -19.14 6.42 -2.11
CA ARG A 81 -18.67 6.75 -0.76
C ARG A 81 -17.42 7.61 -0.81
N GLY A 82 -17.45 8.79 -0.17
CA GLY A 82 -16.28 9.67 -0.06
C GLY A 82 -15.09 9.02 0.64
N ALA A 83 -15.33 8.10 1.58
CA ALA A 83 -14.30 7.34 2.27
C ALA A 83 -13.44 6.50 1.31
N SER A 84 -14.04 5.93 0.25
CA SER A 84 -13.30 5.16 -0.77
C SER A 84 -12.32 6.04 -1.54
N TRP A 85 -12.71 7.25 -1.87
CA TRP A 85 -11.84 8.22 -2.53
C TRP A 85 -10.74 8.76 -1.61
N SER A 86 -11.04 8.98 -0.32
CA SER A 86 -10.00 9.35 0.66
C SER A 86 -8.94 8.28 0.80
N HIS A 87 -9.34 7.00 0.85
CA HIS A 87 -8.40 5.89 0.84
C HIS A 87 -7.60 5.84 -0.46
N ALA A 88 -8.24 6.00 -1.61
CA ALA A 88 -7.56 5.99 -2.92
C ALA A 88 -6.51 7.09 -3.02
N VAL A 89 -6.82 8.32 -2.58
CA VAL A 89 -5.85 9.43 -2.56
C VAL A 89 -4.68 9.12 -1.63
N ALA A 90 -4.93 8.58 -0.43
CA ALA A 90 -3.88 8.19 0.51
C ALA A 90 -2.97 7.10 -0.09
N ALA A 91 -3.55 6.08 -0.74
CA ALA A 91 -2.81 5.01 -1.40
C ALA A 91 -1.96 5.52 -2.58
N LEU A 92 -2.50 6.41 -3.42
CA LEU A 92 -1.75 7.01 -4.52
C LEU A 92 -0.61 7.92 -4.01
N THR A 93 -0.84 8.66 -2.92
CA THR A 93 0.21 9.45 -2.27
C THR A 93 1.34 8.54 -1.77
N PHE A 94 1.00 7.45 -1.11
CA PHE A 94 1.97 6.43 -0.70
C PHE A 94 2.76 5.89 -1.90
N LEU A 95 2.09 5.50 -3.00
CA LEU A 95 2.75 5.03 -4.21
C LEU A 95 3.71 6.05 -4.81
N ALA A 96 3.34 7.33 -4.84
CA ALA A 96 4.22 8.38 -5.32
C ALA A 96 5.51 8.48 -4.48
N VAL A 97 5.38 8.39 -3.16
CA VAL A 97 6.52 8.42 -2.22
C VAL A 97 7.44 7.22 -2.41
N VAL A 98 6.91 6.00 -2.42
CA VAL A 98 7.77 4.81 -2.58
C VAL A 98 8.34 4.68 -3.98
N GLY A 99 7.61 5.15 -5.00
CA GLY A 99 8.11 5.21 -6.38
C GLY A 99 9.28 6.20 -6.51
N ALA A 100 9.17 7.37 -5.91
CA ALA A 100 10.27 8.35 -5.86
C ALA A 100 11.48 7.80 -5.09
N ASN A 101 11.25 7.16 -3.94
CA ASN A 101 12.30 6.53 -3.15
C ASN A 101 13.02 5.43 -3.97
N TRP A 102 12.27 4.57 -4.66
CA TRP A 102 12.85 3.53 -5.49
C TRP A 102 13.65 4.12 -6.66
N GLY A 103 13.10 5.12 -7.37
CA GLY A 103 13.79 5.79 -8.49
C GLY A 103 15.13 6.38 -8.07
N LEU A 104 15.20 7.09 -6.95
CA LEU A 104 16.47 7.64 -6.44
C LEU A 104 17.50 6.56 -6.11
N ARG A 105 17.08 5.39 -5.60
CA ARG A 105 17.99 4.27 -5.30
C ARG A 105 18.54 3.59 -6.54
N LEU A 106 17.83 3.63 -7.66
CA LEU A 106 18.32 3.05 -8.92
C LEU A 106 19.48 3.87 -9.50
N ASP A 107 19.48 5.19 -9.29
CA ASP A 107 20.49 6.10 -9.84
C ASP A 107 21.67 6.33 -8.87
N GLY A 108 21.47 6.20 -7.55
CA GLY A 108 22.38 6.72 -6.54
C GLY A 108 23.46 5.74 -6.04
N GLY A 109 23.26 4.45 -6.18
CA GLY A 109 24.19 3.46 -5.59
C GLY A 109 24.23 3.49 -4.05
N TYR A 110 25.32 2.98 -3.46
CA TYR A 110 25.55 3.02 -2.01
C TYR A 110 26.57 4.12 -1.66
N PRO A 111 26.47 4.80 -0.53
CA PRO A 111 25.63 4.61 0.66
C PRO A 111 24.22 5.20 0.51
N VAL A 112 23.31 4.85 1.44
CA VAL A 112 21.95 5.41 1.54
C VAL A 112 22.02 6.89 1.97
N PRO A 113 21.70 7.87 1.10
CA PRO A 113 21.70 9.27 1.47
C PRO A 113 20.59 9.60 2.49
N PRO A 114 20.71 10.70 3.26
CA PRO A 114 19.66 11.15 4.16
C PRO A 114 18.29 11.35 3.49
N SER A 115 18.29 11.73 2.19
CA SER A 115 17.07 11.90 1.39
C SER A 115 16.28 10.58 1.23
N GLU A 116 16.97 9.45 1.01
CA GLU A 116 16.33 8.14 0.89
C GLU A 116 15.77 7.68 2.23
N LEU A 117 16.50 7.86 3.33
CA LEU A 117 15.99 7.60 4.66
C LEU A 117 14.75 8.45 4.98
N ALA A 118 14.77 9.75 4.64
CA ALA A 118 13.62 10.62 4.81
C ALA A 118 12.39 10.15 4.01
N LEU A 119 12.60 9.68 2.76
CA LEU A 119 11.52 9.10 1.96
C LEU A 119 11.03 7.76 2.52
N SER A 120 11.89 6.97 3.16
CA SER A 120 11.48 5.73 3.83
C SER A 120 10.61 6.01 5.06
N VAL A 121 10.95 7.04 5.84
CA VAL A 121 10.11 7.53 6.95
C VAL A 121 8.76 8.02 6.41
N LEU A 122 8.77 8.83 5.36
CA LEU A 122 7.54 9.35 4.74
C LEU A 122 6.70 8.21 4.15
N GLY A 123 7.33 7.19 3.55
CA GLY A 123 6.67 5.98 3.05
C GLY A 123 5.98 5.21 4.17
N ALA A 124 6.65 5.02 5.30
CA ALA A 124 6.06 4.38 6.48
C ALA A 124 4.88 5.18 7.06
N MET A 125 4.98 6.52 7.08
CA MET A 125 3.88 7.37 7.52
C MET A 125 2.69 7.31 6.56
N THR A 126 2.93 7.44 5.26
CA THR A 126 1.85 7.45 4.25
C THR A 126 1.18 6.09 4.11
N VAL A 127 1.91 4.98 4.24
CA VAL A 127 1.29 3.64 4.29
C VAL A 127 0.43 3.47 5.55
N GLY A 128 0.84 4.04 6.68
CA GLY A 128 0.03 4.08 7.90
C GLY A 128 -1.29 4.83 7.70
N VAL A 129 -1.24 6.00 7.05
CA VAL A 129 -2.44 6.78 6.70
C VAL A 129 -3.34 6.00 5.75
N ALA A 130 -2.78 5.39 4.70
CA ALA A 130 -3.56 4.58 3.76
C ALA A 130 -4.19 3.37 4.46
N GLY A 131 -3.45 2.69 5.34
CA GLY A 131 -3.95 1.58 6.14
C GLY A 131 -5.08 1.98 7.09
N TYR A 132 -4.96 3.14 7.74
CA TYR A 132 -6.03 3.69 8.58
C TYR A 132 -7.32 3.92 7.79
N HIS A 133 -7.23 4.58 6.64
CA HIS A 133 -8.40 4.80 5.77
C HIS A 133 -8.96 3.48 5.23
N GLY A 134 -8.09 2.52 4.85
CA GLY A 134 -8.52 1.19 4.42
C GLY A 134 -9.25 0.41 5.51
N GLY A 135 -8.73 0.46 6.75
CA GLY A 135 -9.41 -0.12 7.91
C GLY A 135 -10.80 0.47 8.14
N LYS A 136 -10.95 1.79 8.02
CA LYS A 136 -12.27 2.44 8.12
C LYS A 136 -13.25 1.98 7.04
N LEU A 137 -12.80 1.69 5.83
CA LEU A 137 -13.68 1.16 4.78
C LEU A 137 -14.30 -0.17 5.20
N ILE A 138 -13.53 -1.04 5.85
CA ILE A 138 -13.98 -2.36 6.31
C ILE A 138 -14.85 -2.20 7.56
N PHE A 139 -14.32 -1.58 8.62
CA PHE A 139 -14.94 -1.59 9.94
C PHE A 139 -16.11 -0.60 10.09
N ASP A 140 -16.01 0.59 9.50
CA ASP A 140 -17.06 1.61 9.63
C ASP A 140 -18.09 1.54 8.50
N HIS A 141 -17.69 1.02 7.32
CA HIS A 141 -18.53 1.09 6.11
C HIS A 141 -18.87 -0.29 5.51
N GLY A 142 -18.32 -1.39 6.01
CA GLY A 142 -18.57 -2.74 5.51
C GLY A 142 -18.20 -2.95 4.03
N ILE A 143 -17.22 -2.18 3.53
CA ILE A 143 -16.80 -2.24 2.14
C ILE A 143 -15.83 -3.41 1.93
N GLY A 144 -16.06 -4.17 0.86
CA GLY A 144 -15.21 -5.30 0.49
C GLY A 144 -15.43 -6.56 1.33
N LEU A 145 -16.43 -6.56 2.21
CA LEU A 145 -16.83 -7.77 2.93
C LEU A 145 -17.69 -8.64 2.00
N MET A 146 -17.35 -9.92 1.96
CA MET A 146 -18.19 -10.95 1.33
C MET A 146 -18.92 -11.65 2.47
N VAL A 147 -20.09 -11.12 2.82
CA VAL A 147 -20.97 -11.77 3.82
C VAL A 147 -21.88 -12.73 3.08
N SER A 148 -21.87 -14.00 3.48
CA SER A 148 -22.84 -14.96 2.96
C SER A 148 -24.24 -14.56 3.42
N PRO A 149 -25.26 -14.63 2.52
CA PRO A 149 -26.64 -14.37 2.92
C PRO A 149 -27.20 -15.36 3.94
N ASP A 150 -26.52 -16.47 4.13
CA ASP A 150 -26.95 -17.61 4.96
C ASP A 150 -26.27 -17.64 6.35
N ASP A 151 -25.43 -16.67 6.67
CA ASP A 151 -24.81 -16.45 7.99
C ASP A 151 -25.55 -15.28 8.70
#